data_2e6c0ad924d6326657e15d66d9b18ea7
#
_entry.id   2e6c0ad924d6326657e15d66d9b18ea7
#
_cell.length_a   1.000
_cell.length_b   1.000
_cell.length_c   1.000
_cell.angle_alpha   90.00
_cell.angle_beta   90.00
_cell.angle_gamma   90.00
#
_symmetry.space_group_name_H-M   'P 1'
#
loop_
_entity.id
_entity.type
_entity.pdbx_description
1 polymer ?
#
loop_
_entity_poly.entity_id
_entity_poly.type
_entity_poly.pdbx_seq_one_letter_code
_entity_poly.pdbx_strand_id
1 'polypeptide(L)'
;MYGKVGVQSLSDGSGGAVRLDERGNVSTAKGGKYTEATLAGRMYAIANQAVVTNTAGLAATYTGLSLCNPVGSGKNFIIHQMGMINVIALPTAACVFGVMTGSGIGAATAVLTPRNRLSGGPASSAYVDSAVVFTVAPVLEQVFHTFHTGAVTTAVGSGYYADIDGSLVVTPGYHATPYASAVNANTFIFSILWEEVNA
;
A
#
# COMPACT_ATOMS: atom_id res chain seq x y z
N MET A 1 -0.89 -28.06 32.78
CA MET A 1 -1.18 -27.73 31.37
C MET A 1 0.11 -27.95 30.59
N TYR A 2 0.15 -28.85 29.60
CA TYR A 2 1.37 -29.10 28.82
C TYR A 2 1.32 -28.24 27.57
N GLY A 3 2.19 -27.23 27.48
CA GLY A 3 2.36 -26.42 26.29
C GLY A 3 3.15 -27.19 25.22
N LYS A 4 2.74 -27.12 23.97
CA LYS A 4 3.55 -27.62 22.85
C LYS A 4 4.65 -26.61 22.55
N VAL A 5 5.90 -27.09 22.45
CA VAL A 5 7.05 -26.31 22.01
C VAL A 5 7.14 -26.47 20.47
N GLY A 6 7.01 -25.40 19.73
CA GLY A 6 7.12 -25.38 18.26
C GLY A 6 6.23 -24.32 17.60
N VAL A 7 6.51 -24.03 16.32
CA VAL A 7 5.66 -23.16 15.50
C VAL A 7 4.34 -23.90 15.25
N GLN A 8 3.23 -23.31 15.69
CA GLN A 8 1.90 -23.82 15.38
C GLN A 8 1.32 -22.99 14.24
N SER A 9 1.15 -23.61 13.09
CA SER A 9 0.35 -23.06 12.00
C SER A 9 -1.10 -23.51 12.21
N LEU A 10 -1.96 -22.57 12.58
CA LEU A 10 -3.40 -22.81 12.73
C LEU A 10 -4.11 -22.09 11.60
N SER A 11 -5.12 -22.75 11.01
CA SER A 11 -6.04 -22.07 10.11
C SER A 11 -6.87 -21.07 10.89
N ASP A 12 -7.27 -20.00 10.23
CA ASP A 12 -8.10 -18.95 10.81
C ASP A 12 -9.38 -19.55 11.40
N GLY A 13 -9.70 -19.19 12.65
CA GLY A 13 -10.83 -19.75 13.39
C GLY A 13 -10.58 -21.07 14.13
N SER A 14 -9.38 -21.67 14.01
CA SER A 14 -9.03 -22.89 14.78
C SER A 14 -8.57 -22.54 16.18
N GLY A 15 -9.10 -23.25 17.19
CA GLY A 15 -8.58 -23.20 18.54
C GLY A 15 -7.20 -23.85 18.62
N GLY A 16 -6.23 -23.18 19.26
CA GLY A 16 -4.90 -23.72 19.49
C GLY A 16 -4.43 -23.54 20.92
N ALA A 17 -3.47 -24.37 21.34
CA ALA A 17 -2.85 -24.21 22.65
C ALA A 17 -1.97 -22.95 22.66
N VAL A 18 -2.11 -22.14 23.68
CA VAL A 18 -1.21 -20.98 23.89
C VAL A 18 0.19 -21.50 24.16
N ARG A 19 1.17 -20.97 23.43
CA ARG A 19 2.57 -21.30 23.65
C ARG A 19 3.08 -20.60 24.90
N LEU A 20 3.64 -21.38 25.81
CA LEU A 20 4.31 -20.87 27.00
C LEU A 20 5.82 -21.05 26.85
N ASP A 21 6.59 -20.11 27.40
CA ASP A 21 8.04 -20.25 27.58
C ASP A 21 8.35 -21.19 28.76
N GLU A 22 9.63 -21.46 29.01
CA GLU A 22 10.09 -22.34 30.12
C GLU A 22 9.68 -21.83 31.51
N ARG A 23 9.24 -20.58 31.62
CA ARG A 23 8.79 -19.95 32.88
C ARG A 23 7.28 -19.83 32.98
N GLY A 24 6.56 -20.38 32.00
CA GLY A 24 5.11 -20.33 31.97
C GLY A 24 4.52 -19.00 31.47
N ASN A 25 5.33 -18.10 30.94
CA ASN A 25 4.81 -16.88 30.30
C ASN A 25 4.29 -17.17 28.89
N VAL A 26 3.26 -16.44 28.49
CA VAL A 26 2.74 -16.50 27.11
C VAL A 26 3.85 -16.08 26.15
N SER A 27 4.31 -17.02 25.32
CA SER A 27 5.28 -16.70 24.27
C SER A 27 4.55 -16.16 23.07
N THR A 28 4.65 -14.84 22.86
CA THR A 28 4.30 -14.24 21.58
C THR A 28 5.49 -14.37 20.63
N ALA A 29 5.25 -14.70 19.37
CA ALA A 29 6.31 -14.78 18.38
C ALA A 29 7.06 -13.44 18.33
N LYS A 30 8.38 -13.48 18.55
CA LYS A 30 9.24 -12.29 18.40
C LYS A 30 9.48 -12.02 16.90
N GLY A 31 8.42 -11.70 16.20
CA GLY A 31 8.48 -11.25 14.81
C GLY A 31 8.28 -9.74 14.74
N GLY A 32 8.78 -9.11 13.69
CA GLY A 32 8.40 -7.74 13.35
C GLY A 32 6.88 -7.66 13.06
N LYS A 33 6.35 -6.45 13.05
CA LYS A 33 4.93 -6.13 12.87
C LYS A 33 4.22 -6.94 11.76
N TYR A 34 4.92 -7.20 10.66
CA TYR A 34 4.35 -7.88 9.47
C TYR A 34 4.84 -9.32 9.28
N THR A 35 5.59 -9.87 10.23
CA THR A 35 6.26 -11.17 10.05
C THR A 35 5.28 -12.31 9.80
N GLU A 36 4.22 -12.39 10.57
CA GLU A 36 3.20 -13.46 10.44
C GLU A 36 2.48 -13.37 9.09
N ALA A 37 2.01 -12.18 8.72
CA ALA A 37 1.35 -11.97 7.44
C ALA A 37 2.29 -12.23 6.25
N THR A 38 3.58 -11.89 6.40
CA THR A 38 4.60 -12.18 5.37
C THR A 38 4.83 -13.68 5.24
N LEU A 39 5.03 -14.39 6.37
CA LEU A 39 5.25 -15.85 6.35
C LEU A 39 4.02 -16.62 5.84
N ALA A 40 2.83 -16.08 6.08
CA ALA A 40 1.58 -16.62 5.52
C ALA A 40 1.39 -16.27 4.03
N GLY A 41 2.31 -15.51 3.40
CA GLY A 41 2.25 -15.14 2.00
C GLY A 41 1.18 -14.10 1.66
N ARG A 42 0.66 -13.38 2.66
CA ARG A 42 -0.43 -12.39 2.50
C ARG A 42 0.07 -10.95 2.31
N MET A 43 1.36 -10.69 2.52
CA MET A 43 1.94 -9.35 2.40
C MET A 43 2.45 -9.06 1.01
N TYR A 44 2.04 -7.94 0.46
CA TYR A 44 2.40 -7.48 -0.88
C TYR A 44 2.91 -6.05 -0.87
N ALA A 45 3.77 -5.74 -1.82
CA ALA A 45 4.24 -4.39 -2.05
C ALA A 45 4.36 -4.10 -3.54
N ILE A 46 4.27 -2.83 -3.87
CA ILE A 46 4.52 -2.30 -5.21
C ILE A 46 5.12 -0.90 -5.09
N ALA A 47 5.91 -0.54 -6.07
CA ALA A 47 6.32 0.83 -6.34
C ALA A 47 6.30 1.08 -7.85
N ASN A 48 6.20 2.34 -8.25
CA ASN A 48 6.47 2.69 -9.65
C ASN A 48 7.87 2.21 -10.01
N GLN A 49 8.01 1.60 -11.19
CA GLN A 49 9.29 1.08 -11.67
C GLN A 49 10.16 2.18 -12.29
N ALA A 50 9.59 3.36 -12.51
CA ALA A 50 10.25 4.56 -12.98
C ALA A 50 9.58 5.79 -12.38
N VAL A 51 10.25 6.91 -12.46
CA VAL A 51 9.68 8.22 -12.11
C VAL A 51 8.51 8.52 -13.04
N VAL A 52 7.40 8.95 -12.49
CA VAL A 52 6.20 9.25 -13.26
C VAL A 52 5.89 10.75 -13.24
N THR A 53 5.33 11.23 -14.34
CA THR A 53 4.59 12.48 -14.36
C THR A 53 3.23 12.19 -13.73
N ASN A 54 3.02 12.64 -12.50
CA ASN A 54 1.72 12.48 -11.87
C ASN A 54 0.74 13.56 -12.34
N THR A 55 -0.51 13.20 -12.50
CA THR A 55 -1.61 14.17 -12.57
C THR A 55 -1.92 14.68 -11.17
N ALA A 56 -2.57 15.84 -11.06
CA ALA A 56 -3.19 16.25 -9.81
C ALA A 56 -4.21 15.17 -9.40
N GLY A 57 -4.30 14.90 -8.11
CA GLY A 57 -5.29 13.96 -7.57
C GLY A 57 -6.72 14.44 -7.80
N LEU A 58 -7.68 13.58 -7.47
CA LEU A 58 -9.12 13.79 -7.60
C LEU A 58 -9.64 13.86 -9.04
N ALA A 59 -8.82 13.54 -10.02
CA ALA A 59 -9.25 13.38 -11.40
C ALA A 59 -9.57 11.92 -11.72
N ALA A 60 -10.55 11.68 -12.59
CA ALA A 60 -10.87 10.33 -13.04
C ALA A 60 -9.72 9.71 -13.85
N THR A 61 -9.01 10.51 -14.68
CA THR A 61 -7.78 10.07 -15.34
C THR A 61 -6.61 10.42 -14.45
N TYR A 62 -5.91 9.41 -13.96
CA TYR A 62 -4.82 9.59 -13.00
C TYR A 62 -3.57 8.86 -13.44
N THR A 63 -2.43 9.56 -13.45
CA THR A 63 -1.09 8.99 -13.56
C THR A 63 -0.38 9.11 -12.21
N GLY A 64 0.27 8.02 -11.79
CA GLY A 64 0.87 7.87 -10.48
C GLY A 64 0.96 6.39 -10.12
N LEU A 65 0.35 5.97 -9.03
CA LEU A 65 0.22 4.58 -8.63
C LEU A 65 -1.16 4.36 -8.06
N SER A 66 -1.88 3.37 -8.52
CA SER A 66 -3.20 3.02 -7.98
C SER A 66 -3.28 1.55 -7.64
N LEU A 67 -3.73 1.24 -6.42
CA LEU A 67 -4.04 -0.11 -5.95
C LEU A 67 -5.54 -0.31 -6.02
N CYS A 68 -5.98 -1.19 -6.88
CA CYS A 68 -7.37 -1.49 -7.11
C CYS A 68 -7.69 -2.91 -6.64
N ASN A 69 -8.79 -3.07 -5.93
CA ASN A 69 -9.31 -4.37 -5.54
C ASN A 69 -10.41 -4.79 -6.52
N PRO A 70 -10.18 -5.77 -7.41
CA PRO A 70 -11.15 -6.18 -8.40
C PRO A 70 -12.45 -6.68 -7.77
N VAL A 71 -13.58 -6.40 -8.44
CA VAL A 71 -14.86 -7.03 -8.08
C VAL A 71 -14.70 -8.54 -8.17
N GLY A 72 -15.11 -9.25 -7.11
CA GLY A 72 -15.00 -10.71 -7.07
C GLY A 72 -13.62 -11.26 -6.69
N SER A 73 -12.67 -10.42 -6.26
CA SER A 73 -11.36 -10.88 -5.74
C SER A 73 -11.49 -11.81 -4.54
N GLY A 74 -12.60 -11.72 -3.77
CA GLY A 74 -12.79 -12.45 -2.52
C GLY A 74 -11.82 -12.02 -1.41
N LYS A 75 -11.15 -10.87 -1.58
CA LYS A 75 -10.15 -10.36 -0.65
C LYS A 75 -10.46 -8.93 -0.22
N ASN A 76 -10.10 -8.61 1.00
CA ASN A 76 -9.95 -7.24 1.49
C ASN A 76 -8.46 -6.89 1.52
N PHE A 77 -8.10 -5.69 1.09
CA PHE A 77 -6.72 -5.21 1.14
C PHE A 77 -6.57 -4.23 2.31
N ILE A 78 -5.80 -4.64 3.30
CA ILE A 78 -5.49 -3.84 4.48
C ILE A 78 -4.23 -3.03 4.17
N ILE A 79 -4.36 -1.72 4.08
CA ILE A 79 -3.24 -0.84 3.74
C ILE A 79 -2.39 -0.59 4.99
N HIS A 80 -1.11 -0.88 4.89
CA HIS A 80 -0.18 -0.67 5.98
C HIS A 80 0.67 0.58 5.80
N GLN A 81 1.19 0.80 4.60
CA GLN A 81 2.06 1.93 4.33
C GLN A 81 1.85 2.49 2.93
N MET A 82 1.97 3.81 2.81
CA MET A 82 2.10 4.50 1.54
C MET A 82 3.32 5.42 1.57
N GLY A 83 4.07 5.42 0.46
CA GLY A 83 5.26 6.26 0.31
C GLY A 83 5.17 7.16 -0.91
N MET A 84 5.75 8.34 -0.80
CA MET A 84 6.00 9.24 -1.91
C MET A 84 7.41 9.82 -1.77
N ILE A 85 8.20 9.67 -2.81
CA ILE A 85 9.58 10.17 -2.86
C ILE A 85 9.71 11.05 -4.08
N ASN A 86 10.25 12.25 -3.88
CA ASN A 86 10.66 13.13 -4.97
C ASN A 86 12.09 12.78 -5.41
N VAL A 87 12.29 12.57 -6.70
CA VAL A 87 13.57 12.05 -7.23
C VAL A 87 14.36 13.10 -8.00
N ILE A 88 13.71 14.00 -8.74
CA ILE A 88 14.43 14.85 -9.73
C ILE A 88 14.42 16.33 -9.33
N ALA A 89 13.26 16.92 -9.15
CA ALA A 89 13.12 18.32 -8.81
C ALA A 89 11.96 18.51 -7.84
N LEU A 90 12.14 19.38 -6.86
CA LEU A 90 11.03 19.76 -5.99
C LEU A 90 9.97 20.49 -6.82
N PRO A 91 8.69 20.25 -6.54
CA PRO A 91 7.62 21.03 -7.16
C PRO A 91 7.82 22.52 -6.91
N THR A 92 7.54 23.35 -7.89
CA THR A 92 7.61 24.82 -7.74
C THR A 92 6.52 25.38 -6.83
N ALA A 93 5.49 24.59 -6.55
CA ALA A 93 4.42 24.89 -5.58
C ALA A 93 4.37 23.82 -4.50
N ALA A 94 3.89 24.17 -3.31
CA ALA A 94 3.70 23.20 -2.24
C ALA A 94 2.81 22.03 -2.74
N CYS A 95 3.27 20.80 -2.51
CA CYS A 95 2.56 19.60 -2.90
C CYS A 95 2.11 18.82 -1.67
N VAL A 96 0.83 18.63 -1.52
CA VAL A 96 0.24 17.83 -0.45
C VAL A 96 0.27 16.36 -0.86
N PHE A 97 0.76 15.51 0.04
CA PHE A 97 0.69 14.06 -0.07
C PHE A 97 -0.41 13.50 0.84
N GLY A 98 -1.18 12.58 0.32
CA GLY A 98 -2.27 11.93 1.04
C GLY A 98 -2.70 10.63 0.40
N VAL A 99 -3.88 10.16 0.76
CA VAL A 99 -4.57 9.04 0.12
C VAL A 99 -5.94 9.48 -0.37
N MET A 100 -6.27 9.07 -1.57
CA MET A 100 -7.60 9.16 -2.14
C MET A 100 -8.16 7.77 -2.41
N THR A 101 -9.46 7.64 -2.25
CA THR A 101 -10.21 6.40 -2.45
C THR A 101 -11.41 6.61 -3.36
N GLY A 102 -11.96 5.55 -3.87
CA GLY A 102 -13.15 5.60 -4.68
C GLY A 102 -13.63 4.23 -5.10
N SER A 103 -14.84 4.17 -5.64
CA SER A 103 -15.41 2.99 -6.26
C SER A 103 -15.22 3.03 -7.77
N GLY A 104 -15.22 1.84 -8.38
CA GLY A 104 -15.18 1.73 -9.82
C GLY A 104 -13.78 1.78 -10.40
N ILE A 105 -13.25 0.61 -10.67
CA ILE A 105 -11.97 0.43 -11.35
C ILE A 105 -12.23 0.59 -12.85
N GLY A 106 -11.52 1.51 -13.46
CA GLY A 106 -11.59 1.77 -14.89
C GLY A 106 -10.64 0.93 -15.72
N ALA A 107 -10.44 1.34 -16.96
CA ALA A 107 -9.54 0.66 -17.89
C ALA A 107 -8.08 0.78 -17.47
N ALA A 108 -7.36 -0.32 -17.64
CA ALA A 108 -5.93 -0.42 -17.43
C ALA A 108 -5.16 0.15 -18.60
N THR A 109 -4.15 0.93 -18.35
CA THR A 109 -3.25 1.41 -19.40
C THR A 109 -1.77 1.09 -19.15
N ALA A 110 -1.35 0.98 -17.90
CA ALA A 110 0.04 0.69 -17.52
C ALA A 110 0.11 -0.20 -16.27
N VAL A 111 -0.25 -1.49 -16.47
CA VAL A 111 -0.34 -2.47 -15.38
C VAL A 111 1.03 -2.76 -14.78
N LEU A 112 1.07 -2.80 -13.45
CA LEU A 112 2.23 -3.18 -12.66
C LEU A 112 1.95 -4.48 -11.91
N THR A 113 2.98 -5.32 -11.76
CA THR A 113 2.87 -6.60 -11.06
C THR A 113 3.28 -6.46 -9.59
N PRO A 114 2.35 -6.58 -8.63
CA PRO A 114 2.66 -6.60 -7.21
C PRO A 114 3.67 -7.71 -6.85
N ARG A 115 4.49 -7.45 -5.85
CA ARG A 115 5.46 -8.43 -5.34
C ARG A 115 5.04 -8.93 -3.97
N ASN A 116 4.93 -10.25 -3.84
CA ASN A 116 4.77 -10.87 -2.53
C ASN A 116 6.05 -10.63 -1.71
N ARG A 117 5.88 -10.30 -0.44
CA ARG A 117 7.02 -10.09 0.47
C ARG A 117 7.67 -11.40 0.90
N LEU A 118 6.98 -12.53 0.76
CA LEU A 118 7.55 -13.86 0.83
C LEU A 118 8.08 -14.25 -0.56
N SER A 119 9.37 -14.46 -0.70
CA SER A 119 9.97 -14.93 -1.97
C SER A 119 9.35 -16.24 -2.41
N GLY A 120 8.82 -16.30 -3.63
CA GLY A 120 8.10 -17.47 -4.13
C GLY A 120 6.66 -17.61 -3.57
N GLY A 121 6.18 -16.66 -2.82
CA GLY A 121 4.79 -16.64 -2.32
C GLY A 121 3.76 -16.46 -3.44
N PRO A 122 2.47 -16.63 -3.13
CA PRO A 122 1.39 -16.55 -4.11
C PRO A 122 1.32 -15.17 -4.79
N ALA A 123 0.76 -15.13 -5.98
CA ALA A 123 0.46 -13.89 -6.68
C ALA A 123 -0.63 -13.09 -5.93
N SER A 124 -0.56 -11.76 -6.04
CA SER A 124 -1.59 -10.86 -5.51
C SER A 124 -2.88 -10.96 -6.31
N SER A 125 -4.01 -10.77 -5.63
CA SER A 125 -5.32 -10.56 -6.26
C SER A 125 -5.52 -9.12 -6.74
N ALA A 126 -4.63 -8.21 -6.34
CA ALA A 126 -4.73 -6.80 -6.66
C ALA A 126 -4.46 -6.53 -8.14
N TYR A 127 -5.18 -5.55 -8.64
CA TYR A 127 -4.87 -4.88 -9.88
C TYR A 127 -4.16 -3.56 -9.57
N VAL A 128 -2.96 -3.38 -10.08
CA VAL A 128 -2.16 -2.17 -9.88
C VAL A 128 -1.81 -1.54 -11.20
N ASP A 129 -1.98 -0.23 -11.29
CA ASP A 129 -1.74 0.54 -12.51
C ASP A 129 -1.03 1.85 -12.20
N SER A 130 -0.18 2.31 -13.11
CA SER A 130 0.49 3.61 -13.02
C SER A 130 -0.15 4.70 -13.89
N ALA A 131 -1.19 4.35 -14.67
CA ALA A 131 -1.96 5.29 -15.50
C ALA A 131 -3.41 4.79 -15.62
N VAL A 132 -4.19 4.97 -14.57
CA VAL A 132 -5.55 4.43 -14.45
C VAL A 132 -6.59 5.45 -14.90
N VAL A 133 -7.70 4.96 -15.48
CA VAL A 133 -8.91 5.75 -15.69
C VAL A 133 -10.00 5.18 -14.78
N PHE A 134 -10.35 5.91 -13.74
CA PHE A 134 -11.43 5.54 -12.83
C PHE A 134 -12.78 5.81 -13.47
N THR A 135 -13.78 4.97 -13.19
CA THR A 135 -15.18 5.21 -13.64
C THR A 135 -15.82 6.35 -12.87
N VAL A 136 -15.37 6.60 -11.65
CA VAL A 136 -15.81 7.71 -10.78
C VAL A 136 -14.56 8.40 -10.26
N ALA A 137 -14.55 9.73 -10.25
CA ALA A 137 -13.44 10.50 -9.70
C ALA A 137 -13.23 10.16 -8.20
N PRO A 138 -11.98 9.92 -7.76
CA PRO A 138 -11.71 9.59 -6.37
C PRO A 138 -11.93 10.78 -5.43
N VAL A 139 -12.06 10.48 -4.15
CA VAL A 139 -12.22 11.47 -3.07
C VAL A 139 -10.98 11.44 -2.17
N LEU A 140 -10.51 12.60 -1.76
CA LEU A 140 -9.43 12.71 -0.77
C LEU A 140 -9.94 12.23 0.58
N GLU A 141 -9.26 11.23 1.15
CA GLU A 141 -9.65 10.63 2.42
C GLU A 141 -8.78 11.10 3.57
N GLN A 142 -7.46 11.17 3.34
CA GLN A 142 -6.52 11.59 4.38
C GLN A 142 -5.32 12.29 3.77
N VAL A 143 -4.83 13.32 4.48
CA VAL A 143 -3.59 14.03 4.18
C VAL A 143 -2.51 13.58 5.15
N PHE A 144 -1.31 13.28 4.63
CA PHE A 144 -0.20 12.78 5.42
C PHE A 144 0.90 13.83 5.61
N HIS A 145 1.23 14.55 4.54
CA HIS A 145 2.40 15.42 4.54
C HIS A 145 2.28 16.53 3.48
N THR A 146 3.05 17.60 3.64
CA THR A 146 3.21 18.63 2.63
C THR A 146 4.69 18.77 2.28
N PHE A 147 5.01 18.56 1.01
CA PHE A 147 6.34 18.87 0.48
C PHE A 147 6.43 20.35 0.22
N HIS A 148 7.34 21.01 0.91
CA HIS A 148 7.56 22.44 0.73
C HIS A 148 8.71 22.66 -0.25
N THR A 149 8.53 23.60 -1.16
CA THR A 149 9.54 24.00 -2.10
C THR A 149 10.21 25.27 -1.62
N GLY A 150 11.51 25.23 -1.47
CA GLY A 150 12.32 26.47 -1.58
C GLY A 150 12.64 26.69 -3.05
N ALA A 151 12.85 27.92 -3.48
CA ALA A 151 13.33 28.24 -4.83
C ALA A 151 14.79 27.76 -5.03
N VAL A 152 15.04 26.47 -4.87
CA VAL A 152 16.39 25.88 -4.96
C VAL A 152 16.43 25.04 -6.22
N THR A 153 17.29 25.43 -7.14
CA THR A 153 17.55 24.73 -8.39
C THR A 153 18.28 23.40 -8.19
N THR A 154 18.69 23.07 -6.97
CA THR A 154 19.38 21.82 -6.65
C THR A 154 18.41 20.89 -5.93
N ALA A 155 18.03 19.81 -6.58
CA ALA A 155 17.15 18.80 -6.03
C ALA A 155 17.79 18.15 -4.80
N VAL A 156 17.20 18.36 -3.63
CA VAL A 156 17.41 17.47 -2.50
C VAL A 156 16.24 16.50 -2.54
N GLY A 157 16.51 15.23 -2.81
CA GLY A 157 15.49 14.19 -2.76
C GLY A 157 14.82 14.21 -1.38
N SER A 158 13.51 14.40 -1.34
CA SER A 158 12.71 14.32 -0.13
C SER A 158 11.68 13.22 -0.29
N GLY A 159 11.46 12.47 0.78
CA GLY A 159 10.50 11.38 0.78
C GLY A 159 9.75 11.32 2.09
N TYR A 160 8.55 10.79 2.03
CA TYR A 160 7.71 10.54 3.17
C TYR A 160 7.04 9.18 3.09
N TYR A 161 7.01 8.48 4.20
CA TYR A 161 6.24 7.26 4.39
C TYR A 161 5.15 7.52 5.42
N ALA A 162 3.91 7.23 5.04
CA ALA A 162 2.78 7.23 5.94
C ALA A 162 2.53 5.81 6.44
N ASP A 163 2.60 5.61 7.75
CA ASP A 163 2.10 4.41 8.41
C ASP A 163 0.59 4.53 8.57
N ILE A 164 -0.16 3.71 7.85
CA ILE A 164 -1.63 3.64 7.86
C ILE A 164 -2.08 2.56 8.83
N ASP A 165 -1.25 1.53 9.00
CA ASP A 165 -1.41 0.47 10.01
C ASP A 165 -2.75 -0.25 10.00
N GLY A 166 -3.34 -0.43 8.82
CA GLY A 166 -4.60 -1.12 8.66
C GLY A 166 -5.84 -0.28 8.97
N SER A 167 -5.70 1.02 9.22
CA SER A 167 -6.85 1.91 9.39
C SER A 167 -7.63 2.16 8.10
N LEU A 168 -7.06 1.81 6.94
CA LEU A 168 -7.70 1.85 5.63
C LEU A 168 -7.79 0.43 5.06
N VAL A 169 -9.01 0.01 4.72
CA VAL A 169 -9.30 -1.29 4.10
C VAL A 169 -9.99 -1.08 2.76
N VAL A 170 -9.42 -1.64 1.71
CA VAL A 170 -9.95 -1.56 0.35
C VAL A 170 -10.74 -2.84 0.05
N THR A 171 -12.06 -2.75 0.02
CA THR A 171 -12.96 -3.85 -0.28
C THR A 171 -13.09 -4.09 -1.80
N PRO A 172 -13.59 -5.25 -2.26
CA PRO A 172 -13.79 -5.52 -3.69
C PRO A 172 -14.60 -4.42 -4.40
N GLY A 173 -14.10 -3.98 -5.56
CA GLY A 173 -14.69 -2.90 -6.36
C GLY A 173 -14.23 -1.49 -5.99
N TYR A 174 -13.34 -1.36 -5.03
CA TYR A 174 -12.79 -0.07 -4.58
C TYR A 174 -11.28 0.03 -4.88
N HIS A 175 -10.73 1.23 -4.74
CA HIS A 175 -9.30 1.49 -4.88
C HIS A 175 -8.78 2.43 -3.79
N ALA A 176 -7.48 2.32 -3.50
CA ALA A 176 -6.72 3.29 -2.72
C ALA A 176 -5.52 3.76 -3.55
N THR A 177 -5.35 5.05 -3.62
CA THR A 177 -4.41 5.69 -4.55
C THR A 177 -3.69 6.82 -3.82
N PRO A 178 -2.35 6.88 -3.87
CA PRO A 178 -1.61 8.03 -3.35
C PRO A 178 -2.08 9.32 -4.01
N TYR A 179 -2.36 10.31 -3.19
CA TYR A 179 -2.78 11.63 -3.62
C TYR A 179 -1.59 12.58 -3.69
N ALA A 180 -1.51 13.36 -4.76
CA ALA A 180 -0.63 14.51 -4.88
C ALA A 180 -1.45 15.71 -5.35
N SER A 181 -1.34 16.86 -4.65
CA SER A 181 -2.18 18.03 -4.94
C SER A 181 -1.79 18.78 -6.21
N ALA A 182 -0.61 18.53 -6.75
CA ALA A 182 -0.08 19.25 -7.91
C ALA A 182 0.39 18.29 -9.00
N VAL A 183 0.29 18.74 -10.23
CA VAL A 183 0.93 18.09 -11.38
C VAL A 183 2.42 18.37 -11.33
N ASN A 184 3.23 17.33 -11.36
CA ASN A 184 4.68 17.45 -11.38
C ASN A 184 5.26 16.56 -12.47
N ALA A 185 6.02 17.15 -13.35
CA ALA A 185 6.65 16.44 -14.45
C ALA A 185 7.81 15.58 -13.94
N ASN A 186 7.66 14.27 -14.02
CA ASN A 186 8.73 13.27 -13.79
C ASN A 186 9.43 13.36 -12.44
N THR A 187 8.70 13.54 -11.35
CA THR A 187 9.35 13.82 -10.07
C THR A 187 9.08 12.81 -8.97
N PHE A 188 8.01 12.04 -9.03
CA PHE A 188 7.62 11.18 -7.93
C PHE A 188 7.75 9.68 -8.23
N ILE A 189 8.14 8.94 -7.19
CA ILE A 189 7.94 7.50 -7.08
C ILE A 189 7.01 7.28 -5.90
N PHE A 190 5.94 6.53 -6.15
CA PHE A 190 5.00 6.09 -5.13
C PHE A 190 5.23 4.63 -4.78
N SER A 191 4.89 4.26 -3.56
CA SER A 191 4.91 2.87 -3.09
C SER A 191 3.73 2.58 -2.18
N ILE A 192 3.27 1.33 -2.18
CA ILE A 192 2.20 0.85 -1.31
C ILE A 192 2.60 -0.51 -0.75
N LEU A 193 2.33 -0.71 0.55
CA LEU A 193 2.44 -1.98 1.26
C LEU A 193 1.06 -2.34 1.82
N TRP A 194 0.59 -3.58 1.54
CA TRP A 194 -0.72 -4.05 2.00
C TRP A 194 -0.71 -5.54 2.32
N GLU A 195 -1.72 -5.97 3.07
CA GLU A 195 -2.03 -7.36 3.34
C GLU A 195 -3.36 -7.74 2.66
N GLU A 196 -3.42 -8.95 2.11
CA GLU A 196 -4.64 -9.53 1.56
C GLU A 196 -5.22 -10.55 2.52
N VAL A 197 -6.46 -10.31 2.98
CA VAL A 197 -7.23 -11.22 3.81
C VAL A 197 -8.53 -11.60 3.12
N ASN A 198 -9.14 -12.73 3.50
CA ASN A 198 -10.44 -13.11 2.94
C ASN A 198 -11.50 -12.06 3.30
N ALA A 199 -12.36 -11.73 2.33
CA ALA A 199 -13.48 -10.79 2.49
C ALA A 199 -14.65 -11.44 3.23
#